data_15671c6b3ee23dc69ee6a0adf1fbf563
#
_entry.id   15671c6b3ee23dc69ee6a0adf1fbf563
#
_cell.length_a   1.000
_cell.length_b   1.000
_cell.length_c   1.000
_cell.angle_alpha   90.00
_cell.angle_beta   90.00
_cell.angle_gamma   90.00
#
_symmetry.space_group_name_H-M   'P 1'
#
loop_
_entity.id
_entity.type
_entity.pdbx_description
1 polymer ?
#
loop_
_entity_poly.entity_id
_entity_poly.type
_entity_poly.pdbx_seq_one_letter_code
_entity_poly.pdbx_strand_id
1 'polypeptide(L)'
;MRNYSIEYVSNIIFFIIILLTVPSLSLAKYLCESDCEPNYEIITNDLNYPWGFAFLDETRILISERSGLLKLIDGKLIQNIETRLQVNFSGQGGLLDIKKSPNYDQDKYLYLTYSKIKKGLSTTALIRFNIESNRIVNVEELFEALPYVRSNIHYGSRITFDEAGHLLLTVGDRFNYTTASRIADVFKADPQRLDNHLGKTIRLNLDGTTPKDNPFLGLAGALPEIFTYGHRNPQGIYHNSVDGQVYIVDHGPKGGDEINQLV
;
A
#
# COMPACT_ATOMS: atom_id res chain seq x y z
N MET A 1 -61.50 41.14 6.41
CA MET A 1 -60.24 40.47 6.78
C MET A 1 -60.00 39.44 5.68
N ARG A 2 -58.92 39.67 4.88
CA ARG A 2 -58.65 38.90 3.65
C ARG A 2 -57.79 37.70 3.99
N ASN A 3 -58.22 36.49 3.57
CA ASN A 3 -57.46 35.26 3.64
C ASN A 3 -56.29 35.29 2.62
N TYR A 4 -55.07 35.42 3.09
CA TYR A 4 -53.85 35.28 2.32
C TYR A 4 -52.89 34.33 3.04
N SER A 5 -53.22 33.05 3.16
CA SER A 5 -52.27 32.14 3.84
C SER A 5 -52.20 30.70 3.33
N ILE A 6 -52.94 30.35 2.26
CA ILE A 6 -52.98 28.94 1.81
C ILE A 6 -52.21 28.71 0.49
N GLU A 7 -52.05 29.71 -0.36
CA GLU A 7 -51.42 29.51 -1.67
C GLU A 7 -49.86 29.50 -1.61
N TYR A 8 -49.26 30.17 -0.61
CA TYR A 8 -47.78 30.21 -0.50
C TYR A 8 -47.18 28.93 0.11
N VAL A 9 -47.92 28.22 0.94
CA VAL A 9 -47.44 26.96 1.55
C VAL A 9 -47.50 25.79 0.55
N SER A 10 -48.46 25.80 -0.36
CA SER A 10 -48.61 24.79 -1.40
C SER A 10 -47.45 24.80 -2.42
N ASN A 11 -46.98 25.98 -2.79
CA ASN A 11 -45.88 26.10 -3.76
C ASN A 11 -44.50 25.75 -3.18
N ILE A 12 -44.29 25.99 -1.88
CA ILE A 12 -43.03 25.62 -1.21
C ILE A 12 -42.94 24.10 -1.00
N ILE A 13 -44.08 23.47 -0.64
CA ILE A 13 -44.13 22.01 -0.46
C ILE A 13 -43.96 21.29 -1.79
N PHE A 14 -44.46 21.82 -2.90
CA PHE A 14 -44.28 21.23 -4.22
C PHE A 14 -42.82 21.34 -4.70
N PHE A 15 -42.12 22.43 -4.38
CA PHE A 15 -40.69 22.58 -4.71
C PHE A 15 -39.79 21.67 -3.85
N ILE A 16 -40.12 21.47 -2.58
CA ILE A 16 -39.36 20.58 -1.67
C ILE A 16 -39.58 19.11 -2.03
N ILE A 17 -40.77 18.70 -2.48
CA ILE A 17 -41.05 17.32 -2.88
C ILE A 17 -40.40 16.99 -4.22
N ILE A 18 -40.24 17.94 -5.14
CA ILE A 18 -39.49 17.72 -6.39
C ILE A 18 -38.00 17.57 -6.13
N LEU A 19 -37.42 18.24 -5.12
CA LEU A 19 -36.01 18.07 -4.73
C LEU A 19 -35.74 16.74 -4.02
N LEU A 20 -36.75 16.12 -3.39
CA LEU A 20 -36.60 14.85 -2.66
C LEU A 20 -36.89 13.61 -3.53
N THR A 21 -37.45 13.79 -4.72
CA THR A 21 -37.76 12.69 -5.65
C THR A 21 -36.84 12.60 -6.86
N VAL A 22 -35.79 13.45 -6.95
CA VAL A 22 -34.73 13.21 -7.91
C VAL A 22 -33.98 11.98 -7.43
N PRO A 23 -34.10 10.81 -8.10
CA PRO A 23 -33.22 9.69 -7.73
C PRO A 23 -31.82 10.19 -7.85
N SER A 24 -30.95 9.77 -6.92
CA SER A 24 -29.51 10.00 -6.96
C SER A 24 -28.88 9.25 -8.15
N LEU A 25 -29.39 9.49 -9.33
CA LEU A 25 -28.72 9.22 -10.58
C LEU A 25 -27.47 10.08 -10.56
N SER A 26 -26.38 9.45 -10.26
CA SER A 26 -25.06 9.99 -9.97
C SER A 26 -24.83 11.30 -10.73
N LEU A 27 -24.49 12.36 -10.01
CA LEU A 27 -24.03 13.63 -10.58
C LEU A 27 -22.95 13.43 -11.66
N ALA A 28 -22.23 12.30 -11.61
CA ALA A 28 -21.31 11.83 -12.61
C ALA A 28 -21.93 11.64 -14.01
N LYS A 29 -23.21 11.30 -14.10
CA LYS A 29 -23.89 11.14 -15.39
C LYS A 29 -24.26 12.48 -16.06
N TYR A 30 -24.31 13.56 -15.28
CA TYR A 30 -24.56 14.91 -15.78
C TYR A 30 -23.28 15.68 -16.17
N LEU A 31 -22.12 15.20 -15.77
CA LEU A 31 -20.84 15.83 -16.13
C LEU A 31 -20.18 15.18 -17.37
N CYS A 32 -20.76 14.11 -17.88
CA CYS A 32 -20.33 13.47 -19.11
C CYS A 32 -21.45 13.54 -20.15
N GLU A 33 -21.48 14.59 -20.95
CA GLU A 33 -22.25 14.62 -22.18
C GLU A 33 -21.71 13.51 -23.08
N SER A 34 -22.55 12.50 -23.36
CA SER A 34 -22.41 11.38 -24.31
C SER A 34 -21.00 11.14 -24.88
N ASP A 35 -20.47 9.92 -24.66
CA ASP A 35 -19.25 9.38 -25.25
C ASP A 35 -17.93 9.72 -24.55
N CYS A 36 -17.92 9.83 -23.20
CA CYS A 36 -16.68 9.80 -22.43
C CYS A 36 -16.11 8.38 -22.40
N GLU A 37 -15.71 7.88 -23.54
CA GLU A 37 -14.77 6.76 -23.58
C GLU A 37 -13.48 7.26 -22.94
N PRO A 38 -12.98 6.57 -21.89
CA PRO A 38 -11.72 6.97 -21.30
C PRO A 38 -10.62 6.93 -22.36
N ASN A 39 -9.95 8.05 -22.58
CA ASN A 39 -8.80 8.09 -23.46
C ASN A 39 -7.62 7.42 -22.73
N TYR A 40 -7.25 6.22 -23.16
CA TYR A 40 -6.12 5.47 -22.62
C TYR A 40 -5.25 4.92 -23.74
N GLU A 41 -3.96 4.78 -23.42
CA GLU A 41 -2.98 4.11 -24.28
C GLU A 41 -2.47 2.85 -23.57
N ILE A 42 -2.45 1.74 -24.32
CA ILE A 42 -1.87 0.50 -23.82
C ILE A 42 -0.35 0.56 -24.04
N ILE A 43 0.40 0.68 -22.94
CA ILE A 43 1.86 0.70 -22.97
C ILE A 43 2.42 -0.67 -23.35
N THR A 44 1.86 -1.75 -22.74
CA THR A 44 2.29 -3.13 -23.01
C THR A 44 1.22 -4.14 -22.57
N ASN A 45 1.20 -5.31 -23.22
CA ASN A 45 0.44 -6.48 -22.83
C ASN A 45 1.35 -7.62 -22.31
N ASP A 46 2.68 -7.38 -22.21
CA ASP A 46 3.68 -8.37 -21.83
C ASP A 46 4.03 -8.28 -20.35
N LEU A 47 3.02 -8.30 -19.46
CA LEU A 47 3.19 -8.33 -18.02
C LEU A 47 2.59 -9.60 -17.42
N ASN A 48 3.29 -10.17 -16.44
CA ASN A 48 2.91 -11.41 -15.79
C ASN A 48 2.76 -11.21 -14.28
N TYR A 49 1.53 -11.09 -13.80
CA TYR A 49 1.20 -10.75 -12.40
C TYR A 49 1.90 -9.47 -11.89
N PRO A 50 1.75 -8.32 -12.59
CA PRO A 50 2.32 -7.05 -12.14
C PRO A 50 1.71 -6.64 -10.80
N TRP A 51 2.51 -6.01 -9.93
CA TRP A 51 2.04 -5.60 -8.61
C TRP A 51 2.31 -4.13 -8.29
N GLY A 52 3.55 -3.68 -8.41
CA GLY A 52 3.96 -2.31 -8.16
C GLY A 52 4.74 -1.73 -9.33
N PHE A 53 4.80 -0.41 -9.41
CA PHE A 53 5.60 0.27 -10.42
C PHE A 53 6.22 1.57 -9.90
N ALA A 54 7.30 2.00 -10.53
CA ALA A 54 7.95 3.27 -10.30
C ALA A 54 8.39 3.89 -11.63
N PHE A 55 8.08 5.18 -11.83
CA PHE A 55 8.68 5.95 -12.92
C PHE A 55 10.12 6.32 -12.53
N LEU A 56 11.10 5.83 -13.29
CA LEU A 56 12.49 6.18 -13.06
C LEU A 56 12.77 7.59 -13.56
N ASP A 57 12.16 7.94 -14.70
CA ASP A 57 12.14 9.26 -15.34
C ASP A 57 10.89 9.40 -16.22
N GLU A 58 10.90 10.34 -17.18
CA GLU A 58 9.76 10.62 -18.06
C GLU A 58 9.43 9.46 -19.02
N THR A 59 10.37 8.58 -19.34
CA THR A 59 10.23 7.53 -20.35
C THR A 59 10.31 6.13 -19.80
N ARG A 60 10.97 5.94 -18.65
CA ARG A 60 11.25 4.62 -18.09
C ARG A 60 10.38 4.27 -16.91
N ILE A 61 9.74 3.12 -17.01
CA ILE A 61 8.88 2.56 -15.96
C ILE A 61 9.47 1.24 -15.51
N LEU A 62 9.69 1.08 -14.21
CA LEU A 62 10.10 -0.18 -13.61
C LEU A 62 8.89 -0.82 -12.92
N ILE A 63 8.61 -2.08 -13.25
CA ILE A 63 7.45 -2.82 -12.77
C ILE A 63 7.93 -4.06 -12.03
N SER A 64 7.35 -4.33 -10.86
CA SER A 64 7.55 -5.60 -10.15
C SER A 64 6.53 -6.63 -10.62
N GLU A 65 7.02 -7.81 -11.00
CA GLU A 65 6.20 -9.00 -11.24
C GLU A 65 6.31 -9.95 -10.06
N ARG A 66 5.19 -10.44 -9.57
CA ARG A 66 5.13 -11.28 -8.36
C ARG A 66 6.01 -12.54 -8.45
N SER A 67 6.30 -12.99 -9.66
CA SER A 67 7.16 -14.18 -9.91
C SER A 67 8.62 -14.03 -9.46
N GLY A 68 9.09 -12.80 -9.18
CA GLY A 68 10.48 -12.52 -8.79
C GLY A 68 11.26 -11.71 -9.83
N LEU A 69 10.60 -11.28 -10.91
CA LEU A 69 11.21 -10.46 -11.95
C LEU A 69 10.85 -8.98 -11.78
N LEU A 70 11.75 -8.10 -12.20
CA LEU A 70 11.42 -6.72 -12.51
C LEU A 70 11.43 -6.55 -14.03
N LYS A 71 10.49 -5.75 -14.54
CA LYS A 71 10.46 -5.34 -15.95
C LYS A 71 10.73 -3.87 -16.06
N LEU A 72 11.75 -3.50 -16.84
CA LEU A 72 12.02 -2.13 -17.22
C LEU A 72 11.43 -1.88 -18.62
N ILE A 73 10.51 -0.96 -18.69
CA ILE A 73 9.93 -0.45 -19.95
C ILE A 73 10.62 0.87 -20.27
N ASP A 74 11.19 0.98 -21.46
CA ASP A 74 11.79 2.19 -22.01
C ASP A 74 11.26 2.39 -23.45
N GLY A 75 10.24 3.20 -23.59
CA GLY A 75 9.46 3.30 -24.81
C GLY A 75 8.87 1.95 -25.21
N LYS A 76 9.34 1.40 -26.36
CA LYS A 76 8.92 0.07 -26.85
C LYS A 76 9.82 -1.08 -26.38
N LEU A 77 10.93 -0.77 -25.74
CA LEU A 77 11.87 -1.78 -25.23
C LEU A 77 11.44 -2.28 -23.88
N ILE A 78 11.33 -3.60 -23.72
CA ILE A 78 11.05 -4.25 -22.45
C ILE A 78 12.23 -5.13 -22.10
N GLN A 79 12.80 -4.90 -20.92
CA GLN A 79 13.94 -5.65 -20.40
C GLN A 79 13.57 -6.34 -19.10
N ASN A 80 13.93 -7.61 -18.96
CA ASN A 80 13.84 -8.35 -17.71
C ASN A 80 15.07 -8.05 -16.83
N ILE A 81 14.83 -7.78 -15.55
CA ILE A 81 15.86 -7.57 -14.53
C ILE A 81 15.69 -8.67 -13.49
N GLU A 82 16.72 -9.51 -13.37
CA GLU A 82 16.74 -10.58 -12.39
C GLU A 82 17.02 -10.03 -10.98
N THR A 83 16.19 -10.45 -10.01
CA THR A 83 16.40 -10.07 -8.61
C THR A 83 17.19 -11.11 -7.81
N ARG A 84 17.08 -12.40 -8.17
CA ARG A 84 17.65 -13.54 -7.43
C ARG A 84 17.20 -13.62 -5.97
N LEU A 85 16.09 -12.95 -5.62
CA LEU A 85 15.51 -12.99 -4.29
C LEU A 85 14.75 -14.32 -4.08
N GLN A 86 14.80 -14.82 -2.84
CA GLN A 86 13.98 -15.97 -2.46
C GLN A 86 12.56 -15.50 -2.12
N VAL A 87 11.70 -15.54 -3.12
CA VAL A 87 10.34 -15.01 -3.06
C VAL A 87 9.33 -16.13 -2.83
N ASN A 88 8.37 -15.91 -1.93
CA ASN A 88 7.21 -16.78 -1.80
C ASN A 88 6.13 -16.40 -2.84
N PHE A 89 6.25 -16.90 -4.06
CA PHE A 89 5.25 -16.69 -5.10
C PHE A 89 4.06 -17.61 -4.90
N SER A 90 3.24 -17.31 -3.89
CA SER A 90 2.03 -18.08 -3.54
C SER A 90 0.96 -17.17 -2.94
N GLY A 91 -0.30 -17.40 -3.25
CA GLY A 91 -1.42 -16.59 -2.78
C GLY A 91 -1.26 -15.12 -3.19
N GLN A 92 -1.14 -14.22 -2.22
CA GLN A 92 -0.87 -12.80 -2.43
C GLN A 92 0.62 -12.44 -2.45
N GLY A 93 1.51 -13.40 -2.17
CA GLY A 93 2.95 -13.19 -2.11
C GLY A 93 3.62 -13.03 -3.48
N GLY A 94 4.85 -12.57 -3.48
CA GLY A 94 5.66 -12.28 -4.67
C GLY A 94 6.63 -11.13 -4.43
N LEU A 95 7.18 -10.55 -5.52
CA LEU A 95 7.62 -9.16 -5.47
C LEU A 95 6.38 -8.28 -5.33
N LEU A 96 6.50 -7.22 -4.55
CA LEU A 96 5.36 -6.41 -4.17
C LEU A 96 5.62 -4.93 -4.56
N ASP A 97 5.60 -3.99 -3.63
CA ASP A 97 5.73 -2.58 -4.00
C ASP A 97 7.16 -2.18 -4.35
N ILE A 98 7.28 -1.23 -5.26
CA ILE A 98 8.56 -0.66 -5.67
C ILE A 98 8.45 0.87 -5.72
N LYS A 99 9.45 1.56 -5.15
CA LYS A 99 9.51 3.03 -5.13
C LYS A 99 10.93 3.52 -5.39
N LYS A 100 11.04 4.68 -6.04
CA LYS A 100 12.31 5.43 -6.09
C LYS A 100 12.62 6.02 -4.73
N SER A 101 13.90 6.12 -4.41
CA SER A 101 14.39 7.00 -3.34
C SER A 101 13.87 8.44 -3.53
N PRO A 102 13.53 9.17 -2.47
CA PRO A 102 13.34 10.61 -2.56
C PRO A 102 14.55 11.35 -3.15
N ASN A 103 15.74 10.76 -3.00
CA ASN A 103 17.02 11.29 -3.48
C ASN A 103 17.53 10.55 -4.72
N TYR A 104 16.64 9.95 -5.52
CA TYR A 104 17.01 9.04 -6.63
C TYR A 104 17.98 9.64 -7.64
N ASP A 105 17.94 10.92 -7.87
CA ASP A 105 18.86 11.58 -8.81
C ASP A 105 20.32 11.52 -8.33
N GLN A 106 20.55 11.48 -7.02
CA GLN A 106 21.87 11.39 -6.40
C GLN A 106 22.28 9.95 -6.10
N ASP A 107 21.39 9.17 -5.46
CA ASP A 107 21.72 7.86 -4.89
C ASP A 107 21.38 6.66 -5.78
N LYS A 108 20.48 6.87 -6.74
CA LYS A 108 19.93 5.84 -7.65
C LYS A 108 19.32 4.63 -6.92
N TYR A 109 19.00 4.74 -5.63
CA TYR A 109 18.36 3.67 -4.89
C TYR A 109 16.89 3.49 -5.26
N LEU A 110 16.52 2.22 -5.30
CA LEU A 110 15.15 1.74 -5.42
C LEU A 110 14.82 0.92 -4.18
N TYR A 111 13.62 1.05 -3.67
CA TYR A 111 13.10 0.29 -2.53
C TYR A 111 12.08 -0.71 -3.04
N LEU A 112 12.24 -1.97 -2.63
CA LEU A 112 11.37 -3.07 -3.05
C LEU A 112 10.93 -3.88 -1.84
N THR A 113 9.63 -4.09 -1.72
CA THR A 113 9.09 -5.07 -0.80
C THR A 113 8.84 -6.39 -1.49
N TYR A 114 8.92 -7.47 -0.74
CA TYR A 114 8.63 -8.80 -1.23
C TYR A 114 8.23 -9.75 -0.10
N SER A 115 7.56 -10.82 -0.47
CA SER A 115 7.29 -11.91 0.46
C SER A 115 8.50 -12.83 0.56
N LYS A 116 9.34 -12.61 1.57
CA LYS A 116 10.52 -13.43 1.86
C LYS A 116 10.13 -14.78 2.42
N ILE A 117 10.75 -15.84 1.92
CA ILE A 117 10.53 -17.21 2.41
C ILE A 117 11.76 -17.72 3.17
N LYS A 118 11.52 -18.39 4.30
CA LYS A 118 12.55 -19.05 5.11
C LYS A 118 11.96 -20.27 5.79
N LYS A 119 12.53 -21.45 5.53
CA LYS A 119 12.07 -22.72 6.13
C LYS A 119 10.57 -23.00 5.98
N GLY A 120 9.98 -22.64 4.83
CA GLY A 120 8.56 -22.83 4.54
C GLY A 120 7.60 -21.86 5.24
N LEU A 121 8.13 -20.86 5.94
CA LEU A 121 7.40 -19.71 6.48
C LEU A 121 7.70 -18.49 5.64
N SER A 122 6.84 -17.47 5.69
CA SER A 122 7.05 -16.24 4.92
C SER A 122 6.72 -14.99 5.72
N THR A 123 7.34 -13.88 5.31
CA THR A 123 7.10 -12.57 5.89
C THR A 123 7.21 -11.47 4.84
N THR A 124 6.82 -10.25 5.19
CA THR A 124 7.11 -9.04 4.41
C THR A 124 8.53 -8.58 4.70
N ALA A 125 9.33 -8.39 3.66
CA ALA A 125 10.68 -7.85 3.75
C ALA A 125 10.86 -6.65 2.83
N LEU A 126 11.81 -5.80 3.15
CA LEU A 126 12.19 -4.59 2.43
C LEU A 126 13.68 -4.62 2.12
N ILE A 127 14.02 -4.34 0.87
CA ILE A 127 15.40 -4.08 0.42
C ILE A 127 15.48 -2.72 -0.25
N ARG A 128 16.71 -2.17 -0.32
CA ARG A 128 17.09 -1.17 -1.30
C ARG A 128 18.20 -1.70 -2.20
N PHE A 129 18.29 -1.17 -3.42
CA PHE A 129 19.24 -1.64 -4.42
C PHE A 129 19.41 -0.60 -5.53
N ASN A 130 20.42 -0.81 -6.37
CA ASN A 130 20.61 -0.12 -7.65
C ASN A 130 20.42 -1.11 -8.80
N ILE A 131 20.28 -0.61 -10.03
CA ILE A 131 20.22 -1.43 -11.23
C ILE A 131 21.42 -1.12 -12.11
N GLU A 132 22.17 -2.18 -12.48
CA GLU A 132 23.27 -2.13 -13.45
C GLU A 132 23.21 -3.34 -14.36
N SER A 133 23.39 -3.13 -15.66
CA SER A 133 23.46 -4.21 -16.66
C SER A 133 22.33 -5.25 -16.52
N ASN A 134 21.09 -4.79 -16.36
CA ASN A 134 19.87 -5.60 -16.24
C ASN A 134 19.85 -6.54 -15.03
N ARG A 135 20.49 -6.18 -13.96
CA ARG A 135 20.43 -6.89 -12.65
C ARG A 135 20.42 -5.91 -11.49
N ILE A 136 19.89 -6.36 -10.38
CA ILE A 136 20.02 -5.60 -9.14
C ILE A 136 21.42 -5.76 -8.56
N VAL A 137 21.99 -4.66 -8.09
CA VAL A 137 23.29 -4.56 -7.43
C VAL A 137 23.18 -3.75 -6.14
N ASN A 138 24.22 -3.76 -5.30
CA ASN A 138 24.26 -3.05 -4.02
C ASN A 138 23.01 -3.33 -3.18
N VAL A 139 22.61 -4.60 -3.12
CA VAL A 139 21.39 -5.03 -2.43
C VAL A 139 21.63 -4.99 -0.92
N GLU A 140 20.85 -4.18 -0.24
CA GLU A 140 20.84 -4.07 1.22
C GLU A 140 19.47 -4.45 1.76
N GLU A 141 19.42 -5.39 2.70
CA GLU A 141 18.19 -5.72 3.41
C GLU A 141 17.99 -4.71 4.55
N LEU A 142 16.90 -3.97 4.51
CA LEU A 142 16.61 -2.91 5.46
C LEU A 142 15.66 -3.35 6.57
N PHE A 143 14.77 -4.31 6.26
CA PHE A 143 13.75 -4.74 7.21
C PHE A 143 13.18 -6.12 6.87
N GLU A 144 12.92 -6.91 7.91
CA GLU A 144 12.13 -8.14 7.88
C GLU A 144 11.06 -8.08 8.96
N ALA A 145 9.79 -8.23 8.59
CA ALA A 145 8.73 -8.30 9.59
C ALA A 145 8.78 -9.61 10.38
N LEU A 146 8.64 -9.53 11.68
CA LEU A 146 8.62 -10.68 12.60
C LEU A 146 7.25 -10.83 13.28
N PRO A 147 6.83 -12.08 13.50
CA PRO A 147 7.46 -13.34 13.15
C PRO A 147 7.20 -13.74 11.69
N TYR A 148 8.00 -14.66 11.17
CA TYR A 148 7.67 -15.43 9.99
C TYR A 148 6.50 -16.36 10.30
N VAL A 149 5.51 -16.45 9.38
CA VAL A 149 4.31 -17.26 9.58
C VAL A 149 4.00 -18.14 8.38
N ARG A 150 3.25 -19.22 8.60
CA ARG A 150 2.74 -20.08 7.52
C ARG A 150 1.45 -19.47 6.98
N SER A 151 1.60 -18.40 6.21
CA SER A 151 0.50 -17.72 5.53
C SER A 151 0.98 -17.19 4.20
N ASN A 152 0.12 -17.19 3.19
CA ASN A 152 0.40 -16.65 1.86
C ASN A 152 -0.50 -15.45 1.50
N ILE A 153 -1.14 -14.84 2.50
CA ILE A 153 -2.02 -13.67 2.33
C ILE A 153 -1.69 -12.58 3.35
N HIS A 154 -2.29 -11.41 3.19
CA HIS A 154 -2.19 -10.22 4.04
C HIS A 154 -0.75 -9.79 4.29
N TYR A 155 0.00 -9.52 3.23
CA TYR A 155 1.37 -9.03 3.35
C TYR A 155 1.45 -7.52 3.62
N GLY A 156 0.39 -6.74 3.32
CA GLY A 156 0.47 -5.29 3.27
C GLY A 156 1.43 -4.85 2.16
N SER A 157 2.65 -4.44 2.54
CA SER A 157 3.82 -4.25 1.68
C SER A 157 3.89 -2.95 0.90
N ARG A 158 2.98 -2.02 1.06
CA ARG A 158 3.03 -0.72 0.40
C ARG A 158 4.06 0.21 1.05
N ILE A 159 4.72 1.00 0.20
CA ILE A 159 5.77 1.95 0.59
C ILE A 159 5.31 3.36 0.23
N THR A 160 5.58 4.31 1.12
CA THR A 160 5.60 5.74 0.82
C THR A 160 6.73 6.41 1.60
N PHE A 161 6.96 7.70 1.33
CA PHE A 161 7.88 8.53 2.10
C PHE A 161 7.09 9.68 2.69
N ASP A 162 7.35 10.03 3.97
CA ASP A 162 6.75 11.20 4.60
C ASP A 162 7.48 12.49 4.19
N GLU A 163 6.98 13.63 4.64
CA GLU A 163 7.55 14.95 4.34
C GLU A 163 8.98 15.11 4.87
N ALA A 164 9.31 14.43 5.97
CA ALA A 164 10.66 14.43 6.54
C ALA A 164 11.63 13.50 5.81
N GLY A 165 11.13 12.73 4.84
CA GLY A 165 11.92 11.78 4.04
C GLY A 165 12.08 10.41 4.69
N HIS A 166 11.32 10.07 5.74
CA HIS A 166 11.32 8.72 6.28
C HIS A 166 10.51 7.79 5.38
N LEU A 167 10.92 6.53 5.35
CA LEU A 167 10.19 5.47 4.67
C LEU A 167 9.09 4.92 5.58
N LEU A 168 7.86 4.86 5.08
CA LEU A 168 6.76 4.14 5.71
C LEU A 168 6.43 2.89 4.90
N LEU A 169 6.28 1.76 5.62
CA LEU A 169 5.97 0.45 5.08
C LEU A 169 4.75 -0.13 5.78
N THR A 170 3.79 -0.66 5.04
CA THR A 170 2.66 -1.39 5.62
C THR A 170 2.97 -2.88 5.76
N VAL A 171 2.56 -3.48 6.85
CA VAL A 171 2.64 -4.93 7.12
C VAL A 171 1.27 -5.43 7.53
N GLY A 172 0.75 -6.42 6.82
CA GLY A 172 -0.54 -7.05 7.16
C GLY A 172 -0.42 -8.01 8.34
N ASP A 173 -1.58 -8.37 8.91
CA ASP A 173 -1.70 -9.31 10.04
C ASP A 173 -1.43 -10.77 9.67
N ARG A 174 -1.20 -11.05 8.38
CA ARG A 174 -0.95 -12.37 7.79
C ARG A 174 -2.09 -13.36 8.05
N PHE A 175 -3.30 -12.87 8.39
CA PHE A 175 -4.47 -13.68 8.75
C PHE A 175 -4.17 -14.66 9.90
N ASN A 176 -3.31 -14.27 10.84
CA ASN A 176 -2.73 -15.16 11.84
C ASN A 176 -3.54 -15.24 13.15
N TYR A 177 -4.58 -14.41 13.32
CA TYR A 177 -5.40 -14.36 14.52
C TYR A 177 -6.66 -15.25 14.45
N THR A 178 -6.94 -15.91 13.34
CA THR A 178 -8.11 -16.77 13.26
C THR A 178 -7.85 -18.10 13.96
N THR A 179 -8.87 -18.57 14.66
CA THR A 179 -8.91 -19.89 15.32
C THR A 179 -8.69 -21.07 14.37
N ALA A 180 -8.66 -20.82 13.07
CA ALA A 180 -8.35 -21.81 12.02
C ALA A 180 -6.86 -22.05 11.84
N SER A 181 -5.97 -21.16 12.25
CA SER A 181 -4.54 -21.43 12.26
C SER A 181 -4.21 -22.29 13.49
N ARG A 182 -4.41 -23.61 13.36
CA ARG A 182 -4.01 -24.63 14.35
C ARG A 182 -2.48 -24.78 14.48
N ILE A 183 -1.76 -23.69 14.46
CA ILE A 183 -0.34 -23.67 14.80
C ILE A 183 -0.28 -23.25 16.26
N ALA A 184 -0.44 -24.24 17.12
CA ALA A 184 -0.62 -24.11 18.57
C ALA A 184 0.56 -23.46 19.31
N ASP A 185 1.71 -23.20 18.67
CA ASP A 185 2.97 -22.93 19.39
C ASP A 185 3.77 -21.73 18.89
N VAL A 186 3.31 -20.96 17.93
CA VAL A 186 4.01 -19.78 17.50
C VAL A 186 3.11 -18.57 17.63
N PHE A 187 3.32 -17.85 18.74
CA PHE A 187 2.84 -16.48 18.99
C PHE A 187 1.48 -16.18 18.35
N LYS A 188 0.45 -16.02 19.13
CA LYS A 188 -0.73 -15.28 18.72
C LYS A 188 -0.24 -13.85 18.42
N ALA A 189 0.31 -13.67 17.24
CA ALA A 189 0.71 -12.35 16.75
C ALA A 189 -0.59 -11.56 16.59
N ASP A 190 -0.91 -10.79 17.58
CA ASP A 190 -2.05 -9.91 17.64
C ASP A 190 -1.66 -8.58 17.01
N PRO A 191 -2.40 -8.06 16.03
CA PRO A 191 -2.18 -6.70 15.51
C PRO A 191 -2.16 -5.61 16.59
N GLN A 192 -2.79 -5.85 17.75
CA GLN A 192 -2.79 -4.92 18.89
C GLN A 192 -1.53 -4.99 19.76
N ARG A 193 -0.66 -5.98 19.59
CA ARG A 193 0.58 -6.12 20.39
C ARG A 193 1.74 -5.40 19.69
N LEU A 194 2.62 -4.81 20.48
CA LEU A 194 3.79 -4.06 19.97
C LEU A 194 5.08 -4.89 19.89
N ASP A 195 5.05 -6.16 20.31
CA ASP A 195 6.20 -7.09 20.29
C ASP A 195 6.32 -7.90 18.99
N ASN A 196 5.59 -7.52 17.97
CA ASN A 196 5.62 -8.12 16.65
C ASN A 196 5.23 -7.09 15.58
N HIS A 197 5.54 -7.38 14.30
CA HIS A 197 5.27 -6.47 13.18
C HIS A 197 3.96 -6.75 12.42
N LEU A 198 3.17 -7.75 12.84
CA LEU A 198 1.96 -8.10 12.10
C LEU A 198 0.84 -7.07 12.34
N GLY A 199 0.24 -6.58 11.26
CA GLY A 199 -0.79 -5.55 11.33
C GLY A 199 -0.27 -4.20 11.81
N LYS A 200 0.83 -3.74 11.21
CA LYS A 200 1.53 -2.50 11.58
C LYS A 200 1.80 -1.60 10.37
N THR A 201 2.03 -0.33 10.63
CA THR A 201 2.90 0.47 9.78
C THR A 201 4.26 0.61 10.46
N ILE A 202 5.31 0.55 9.65
CA ILE A 202 6.72 0.62 10.06
C ILE A 202 7.27 1.92 9.51
N ARG A 203 8.02 2.66 10.33
CA ARG A 203 8.71 3.91 9.92
C ARG A 203 10.19 3.78 10.13
N LEU A 204 10.96 4.00 9.06
CA LEU A 204 12.41 3.84 9.01
C LEU A 204 13.08 5.05 8.37
N ASN A 205 14.32 5.29 8.71
CA ASN A 205 15.22 6.10 7.90
C ASN A 205 15.49 5.39 6.57
N LEU A 206 16.00 6.10 5.56
CA LEU A 206 16.29 5.55 4.24
C LEU A 206 17.35 4.43 4.26
N ASP A 207 18.14 4.33 5.32
CA ASP A 207 19.14 3.29 5.54
C ASP A 207 18.63 2.10 6.38
N GLY A 208 17.33 2.08 6.72
CA GLY A 208 16.73 1.03 7.52
C GLY A 208 16.82 1.22 9.03
N THR A 209 17.52 2.23 9.51
CA THR A 209 17.58 2.54 10.95
C THR A 209 16.27 3.15 11.45
N THR A 210 16.00 3.01 12.74
CA THR A 210 14.79 3.56 13.37
C THR A 210 14.94 5.06 13.60
N PRO A 211 13.97 5.91 13.16
CA PRO A 211 13.94 7.33 13.51
C PRO A 211 13.86 7.56 15.01
N LYS A 212 14.54 8.61 15.50
CA LYS A 212 14.62 8.93 16.94
C LYS A 212 13.30 9.41 17.54
N ASP A 213 12.39 9.84 16.71
CA ASP A 213 11.06 10.34 17.05
C ASP A 213 9.93 9.32 16.80
N ASN A 214 10.28 8.03 16.60
CA ASN A 214 9.26 6.99 16.51
C ASN A 214 8.48 6.85 17.83
N PRO A 215 7.14 6.66 17.76
CA PRO A 215 6.25 6.79 18.92
C PRO A 215 6.49 5.74 19.99
N PHE A 216 7.04 4.57 19.64
CA PHE A 216 7.28 3.46 20.58
C PHE A 216 8.76 3.26 20.92
N LEU A 217 9.62 4.18 20.50
CA LEU A 217 11.05 4.14 20.84
C LEU A 217 11.25 4.23 22.36
N GLY A 218 11.95 3.26 22.93
CA GLY A 218 12.19 3.20 24.37
C GLY A 218 11.05 2.61 25.22
N LEU A 219 9.91 2.27 24.61
CA LEU A 219 8.85 1.55 25.32
C LEU A 219 9.25 0.08 25.50
N ALA A 220 9.32 -0.36 26.77
CA ALA A 220 9.72 -1.74 27.09
C ALA A 220 8.79 -2.78 26.44
N GLY A 221 9.35 -3.71 25.68
CA GLY A 221 8.62 -4.76 24.98
C GLY A 221 8.01 -4.35 23.63
N ALA A 222 8.15 -3.10 23.21
CA ALA A 222 7.75 -2.66 21.88
C ALA A 222 8.93 -2.71 20.90
N LEU A 223 8.62 -3.03 19.64
CA LEU A 223 9.57 -2.93 18.55
C LEU A 223 9.65 -1.46 18.11
N PRO A 224 10.86 -0.87 18.09
CA PRO A 224 11.00 0.58 17.99
C PRO A 224 10.65 1.15 16.61
N GLU A 225 10.68 0.33 15.56
CA GLU A 225 10.33 0.72 14.19
C GLU A 225 8.83 0.79 13.92
N ILE A 226 7.97 0.34 14.85
CA ILE A 226 6.53 0.45 14.73
C ILE A 226 6.12 1.93 14.76
N PHE A 227 5.28 2.32 13.80
CA PHE A 227 4.69 3.66 13.75
C PHE A 227 3.22 3.63 14.17
N THR A 228 2.40 2.75 13.57
CA THR A 228 1.02 2.50 14.00
C THR A 228 0.72 1.00 14.06
N TYR A 229 -0.37 0.62 14.71
CA TYR A 229 -0.72 -0.78 14.93
C TYR A 229 -2.23 -1.02 14.86
N GLY A 230 -2.65 -2.29 14.85
CA GLY A 230 -4.07 -2.66 14.81
C GLY A 230 -4.62 -2.86 13.41
N HIS A 231 -3.77 -2.85 12.38
CA HIS A 231 -4.17 -3.01 10.99
C HIS A 231 -4.40 -4.47 10.62
N ARG A 232 -5.27 -4.67 9.62
CA ARG A 232 -5.54 -6.00 9.09
C ARG A 232 -4.69 -6.30 7.84
N ASN A 233 -4.93 -5.61 6.75
CA ASN A 233 -4.22 -5.79 5.49
C ASN A 233 -4.18 -4.49 4.70
N PRO A 234 -3.36 -3.52 5.12
CA PRO A 234 -3.27 -2.23 4.46
C PRO A 234 -2.58 -2.37 3.10
N GLN A 235 -3.36 -2.18 2.03
CA GLN A 235 -2.95 -2.34 0.63
C GLN A 235 -2.80 -1.01 -0.11
N GLY A 236 -3.02 0.10 0.56
CA GLY A 236 -2.73 1.45 0.09
C GLY A 236 -2.03 2.25 1.16
N ILE A 237 -1.05 3.06 0.77
CA ILE A 237 -0.45 4.11 1.60
C ILE A 237 -0.10 5.30 0.72
N TYR A 238 -0.38 6.49 1.19
CA TYR A 238 -0.17 7.71 0.45
C TYR A 238 0.20 8.86 1.38
N HIS A 239 1.27 9.57 1.06
CA HIS A 239 1.60 10.85 1.69
C HIS A 239 0.99 11.96 0.86
N ASN A 240 0.09 12.73 1.45
CA ASN A 240 -0.54 13.88 0.82
C ASN A 240 0.32 15.13 1.06
N SER A 241 0.96 15.61 0.01
CA SER A 241 1.83 16.80 0.09
C SER A 241 1.07 18.11 0.33
N VAL A 242 -0.26 18.09 0.25
CA VAL A 242 -1.08 19.31 0.50
C VAL A 242 -1.28 19.55 1.99
N ASP A 243 -1.50 18.51 2.76
CA ASP A 243 -1.74 18.57 4.21
C ASP A 243 -0.61 17.94 5.05
N GLY A 244 0.42 17.36 4.41
CA GLY A 244 1.55 16.71 5.06
C GLY A 244 1.19 15.39 5.75
N GLN A 245 -0.04 14.88 5.58
CA GLN A 245 -0.51 13.69 6.27
C GLN A 245 -0.30 12.42 5.46
N VAL A 246 -0.21 11.30 6.17
CA VAL A 246 -0.15 9.96 5.56
C VAL A 246 -1.47 9.25 5.77
N TYR A 247 -1.99 8.68 4.71
CA TYR A 247 -3.23 7.91 4.70
C TYR A 247 -2.96 6.47 4.30
N ILE A 248 -3.68 5.52 4.90
CA ILE A 248 -3.69 4.12 4.49
C ILE A 248 -5.10 3.67 4.12
N VAL A 249 -5.17 2.70 3.21
CA VAL A 249 -6.40 1.96 2.88
C VAL A 249 -6.23 0.54 3.39
N ASP A 250 -7.10 0.12 4.30
CA ASP A 250 -7.04 -1.17 4.98
C ASP A 250 -8.26 -2.03 4.65
N HIS A 251 -8.02 -3.28 4.26
CA HIS A 251 -9.08 -4.23 3.97
C HIS A 251 -9.69 -4.81 5.25
N GLY A 252 -10.98 -4.55 5.46
CA GLY A 252 -11.77 -5.12 6.55
C GLY A 252 -12.20 -6.59 6.30
N PRO A 253 -12.70 -7.29 7.33
CA PRO A 253 -13.30 -8.61 7.20
C PRO A 253 -14.78 -8.50 6.80
N LYS A 254 -15.19 -9.10 5.68
CA LYS A 254 -16.60 -9.15 5.22
C LYS A 254 -17.27 -7.77 5.12
N GLY A 255 -16.55 -6.77 4.67
CA GLY A 255 -16.87 -5.35 4.75
C GLY A 255 -16.09 -4.66 5.85
N GLY A 256 -16.29 -3.35 6.04
CA GLY A 256 -15.54 -2.55 7.01
C GLY A 256 -14.14 -2.21 6.50
N ASP A 257 -13.97 -2.05 5.18
CA ASP A 257 -12.77 -1.45 4.61
C ASP A 257 -12.63 -0.01 5.12
N GLU A 258 -11.43 0.43 5.39
CA GLU A 258 -11.14 1.69 6.08
C GLU A 258 -10.17 2.55 5.31
N ILE A 259 -10.34 3.87 5.47
CA ILE A 259 -9.29 4.85 5.15
C ILE A 259 -8.89 5.51 6.47
N ASN A 260 -7.65 5.32 6.88
CA ASN A 260 -7.13 5.84 8.13
C ASN A 260 -6.06 6.90 7.86
N GLN A 261 -6.13 8.02 8.58
CA GLN A 261 -5.05 8.99 8.68
C GLN A 261 -4.09 8.52 9.77
N LEU A 262 -2.81 8.44 9.46
CA LEU A 262 -1.77 8.11 10.44
C LEU A 262 -1.39 9.37 11.23
N VAL A 263 -1.45 9.31 12.55
CA VAL A 263 -1.17 10.42 13.46
C VAL A 263 -0.18 9.97 14.55
#